data_52b7370545230ffa37f49dca0f22e9db
#
_entry.id   52b7370545230ffa37f49dca0f22e9db
#
_cell.length_a   1.000
_cell.length_b   1.000
_cell.length_c   1.000
_cell.angle_alpha   90.00
_cell.angle_beta   90.00
_cell.angle_gamma   90.00
#
_symmetry.space_group_name_H-M   'P 1'
#
loop_
_entity.id
_entity.type
_entity.pdbx_description
1 polymer ?
#
loop_
_entity_poly.entity_id
_entity_poly.type
_entity_poly.pdbx_seq_one_letter_code
_entity_poly.pdbx_strand_id
1 'polypeptide(L)'
;MKIPSILEMLQAGVHFGHQVSRWHPKMKPYIFTDRNGVHVIDLEQTQIKLKETLEAVKNLAAEGKVILFITTKPQAREIVKEAALSCDSPYLVDRWLGGMLTNFDEIKKMIKKYNDLKEKQASGELERYTKKEQSDFAKEIESMGLYLAGLAKLKKMPDALFIPALQREKTAVVEANKMNVIIIGVADTNANPDKADYFIPANDDAINSIKMMVNLVAEAVKEGKAEFEKKSKVIGKE
;
A
#
# COMPACT_ATOMS: atom_id res chain seq x y z
N MET A 1 12.72 -11.33 10.31
CA MET A 1 12.79 -10.34 9.20
C MET A 1 14.22 -9.83 9.06
N LYS A 2 14.83 -9.92 7.86
CA LYS A 2 16.20 -9.47 7.61
C LYS A 2 16.17 -8.02 7.11
N ILE A 3 16.82 -7.10 7.84
CA ILE A 3 16.99 -5.72 7.38
C ILE A 3 18.13 -5.69 6.36
N PRO A 4 17.93 -5.05 5.17
CA PRO A 4 18.98 -4.96 4.18
C PRO A 4 20.18 -4.16 4.66
N SER A 5 21.37 -4.54 4.22
CA SER A 5 22.60 -3.81 4.46
C SER A 5 22.61 -2.50 3.66
N ILE A 6 23.42 -1.53 4.11
CA ILE A 6 23.62 -0.26 3.38
C ILE A 6 24.07 -0.53 1.93
N LEU A 7 24.90 -1.55 1.70
CA LEU A 7 25.35 -1.92 0.35
C LEU A 7 24.20 -2.44 -0.53
N GLU A 8 23.31 -3.29 0.01
CA GLU A 8 22.14 -3.78 -0.71
C GLU A 8 21.19 -2.62 -1.06
N MET A 9 20.97 -1.68 -0.14
CA MET A 9 20.15 -0.48 -0.39
C MET A 9 20.79 0.43 -1.44
N LEU A 10 22.12 0.60 -1.41
CA LEU A 10 22.84 1.40 -2.38
C LEU A 10 22.76 0.79 -3.79
N GLN A 11 22.89 -0.52 -3.92
CA GLN A 11 22.73 -1.25 -5.19
C GLN A 11 21.29 -1.17 -5.74
N ALA A 12 20.30 -1.14 -4.86
CA ALA A 12 18.89 -0.96 -5.24
C ALA A 12 18.55 0.50 -5.61
N GLY A 13 19.46 1.46 -5.40
CA GLY A 13 19.26 2.88 -5.71
C GLY A 13 18.35 3.61 -4.73
N VAL A 14 18.25 3.12 -3.49
CA VAL A 14 17.43 3.72 -2.42
C VAL A 14 17.89 5.13 -2.06
N HIS A 15 19.17 5.40 -2.21
CA HIS A 15 19.81 6.68 -1.85
C HIS A 15 19.54 7.84 -2.81
N PHE A 16 19.03 7.59 -4.01
CA PHE A 16 18.71 8.68 -4.94
C PHE A 16 17.42 9.39 -4.53
N GLY A 17 17.51 10.69 -4.33
CA GLY A 17 16.36 11.55 -4.11
C GLY A 17 15.98 12.35 -5.36
N HIS A 18 15.18 13.38 -5.18
CA HIS A 18 14.76 14.31 -6.22
C HIS A 18 15.73 15.49 -6.37
N GLN A 19 15.53 16.29 -7.43
CA GLN A 19 16.28 17.53 -7.65
C GLN A 19 16.16 18.47 -6.46
N VAL A 20 17.24 19.19 -6.15
CA VAL A 20 17.32 20.16 -5.05
C VAL A 20 16.21 21.21 -5.12
N SER A 21 15.73 21.60 -6.33
CA SER A 21 14.64 22.55 -6.50
C SER A 21 13.25 22.03 -6.08
N ARG A 22 13.11 20.71 -5.87
CA ARG A 22 11.81 20.05 -5.59
C ARG A 22 11.71 19.43 -4.20
N TRP A 23 12.70 19.66 -3.34
CA TRP A 23 12.73 19.03 -2.03
C TRP A 23 11.72 19.65 -1.05
N HIS A 24 11.42 18.89 0.00
CA HIS A 24 10.62 19.37 1.13
C HIS A 24 11.52 19.66 2.33
N PRO A 25 11.42 20.85 2.98
CA PRO A 25 12.32 21.25 4.09
C PRO A 25 12.37 20.26 5.26
N LYS A 26 11.26 19.58 5.57
CA LYS A 26 11.18 18.57 6.63
C LYS A 26 11.97 17.30 6.35
N MET A 27 12.41 17.09 5.11
CA MET A 27 13.29 15.97 4.74
C MET A 27 14.76 16.27 5.00
N LYS A 28 15.12 17.50 5.40
CA LYS A 28 16.51 17.91 5.68
C LYS A 28 17.30 16.92 6.56
N PRO A 29 16.77 16.39 7.68
CA PRO A 29 17.49 15.44 8.54
C PRO A 29 17.84 14.11 7.87
N TYR A 30 17.19 13.78 6.76
CA TYR A 30 17.32 12.50 6.03
C TYR A 30 18.11 12.64 4.73
N ILE A 31 18.64 13.84 4.45
CA ILE A 31 19.46 14.13 3.28
C ILE A 31 20.93 14.18 3.73
N PHE A 32 21.75 13.29 3.15
CA PHE A 32 23.17 13.23 3.43
C PHE A 32 23.94 14.36 2.72
N THR A 33 23.69 14.54 1.42
CA THR A 33 24.34 15.54 0.57
C THR A 33 23.54 15.79 -0.70
N ASP A 34 24.03 16.70 -1.54
CA ASP A 34 23.60 16.80 -2.93
C ASP A 34 24.74 16.48 -3.89
N ARG A 35 24.43 15.87 -5.02
CA ARG A 35 25.38 15.56 -6.08
C ARG A 35 24.73 15.84 -7.43
N ASN A 36 25.37 16.67 -8.24
CA ASN A 36 24.87 17.07 -9.55
C ASN A 36 23.43 17.66 -9.52
N GLY A 37 23.09 18.38 -8.47
CA GLY A 37 21.76 18.98 -8.31
C GLY A 37 20.64 17.99 -7.90
N VAL A 38 21.02 16.78 -7.46
CA VAL A 38 20.11 15.76 -6.94
C VAL A 38 20.48 15.44 -5.49
N HIS A 39 19.48 15.39 -4.61
CA HIS A 39 19.71 15.00 -3.22
C HIS A 39 20.07 13.52 -3.10
N VAL A 40 20.95 13.23 -2.16
CA VAL A 40 21.31 11.86 -1.76
C VAL A 40 20.75 11.62 -0.37
N ILE A 41 19.91 10.60 -0.23
CA ILE A 41 19.27 10.21 1.03
C ILE A 41 20.30 9.51 1.92
N ASP A 42 20.27 9.80 3.21
CA ASP A 42 21.08 9.15 4.23
C ASP A 42 20.57 7.73 4.50
N LEU A 43 21.34 6.73 4.07
CA LEU A 43 20.98 5.32 4.22
C LEU A 43 21.06 4.81 5.66
N GLU A 44 21.85 5.44 6.54
CA GLU A 44 21.87 5.09 7.96
C GLU A 44 20.54 5.48 8.61
N GLN A 45 20.05 6.68 8.31
CA GLN A 45 18.73 7.14 8.75
C GLN A 45 17.60 6.29 8.13
N THR A 46 17.76 5.92 6.85
CA THR A 46 16.82 4.99 6.21
C THR A 46 16.75 3.66 6.95
N GLN A 47 17.88 3.08 7.33
CA GLN A 47 17.93 1.79 8.03
C GLN A 47 17.25 1.85 9.41
N ILE A 48 17.47 2.94 10.16
CA ILE A 48 16.84 3.17 11.47
C ILE A 48 15.31 3.26 11.30
N LYS A 49 14.85 4.14 10.41
CA LYS A 49 13.42 4.36 10.15
C LYS A 49 12.73 3.13 9.54
N LEU A 50 13.43 2.41 8.68
CA LEU A 50 12.95 1.14 8.12
C LEU A 50 12.67 0.13 9.24
N LYS A 51 13.61 -0.07 10.16
CA LYS A 51 13.44 -0.99 11.28
C LYS A 51 12.24 -0.61 12.15
N GLU A 52 12.14 0.64 12.55
CA GLU A 52 11.01 1.19 13.33
C GLU A 52 9.67 0.93 12.61
N THR A 53 9.61 1.26 11.31
CA THR A 53 8.40 1.10 10.50
C THR A 53 8.01 -0.37 10.35
N LEU A 54 8.96 -1.27 10.08
CA LEU A 54 8.69 -2.69 9.91
C LEU A 54 8.21 -3.35 11.21
N GLU A 55 8.75 -2.95 12.36
CA GLU A 55 8.26 -3.40 13.67
C GLU A 55 6.83 -2.92 13.92
N ALA A 56 6.50 -1.66 13.58
CA ALA A 56 5.15 -1.14 13.69
C ALA A 56 4.17 -1.89 12.78
N VAL A 57 4.53 -2.13 11.52
CA VAL A 57 3.72 -2.91 10.56
C VAL A 57 3.45 -4.33 11.08
N LYS A 58 4.48 -5.01 11.59
CA LYS A 58 4.35 -6.35 12.16
C LYS A 58 3.39 -6.36 13.35
N ASN A 59 3.50 -5.39 14.24
CA ASN A 59 2.63 -5.27 15.41
C ASN A 59 1.16 -5.02 15.01
N LEU A 60 0.92 -4.10 14.06
CA LEU A 60 -0.43 -3.86 13.52
C LEU A 60 -1.04 -5.14 12.93
N ALA A 61 -0.26 -5.90 12.16
CA ALA A 61 -0.72 -7.16 11.59
C ALA A 61 -0.94 -8.25 12.66
N ALA A 62 -0.12 -8.27 13.73
CA ALA A 62 -0.26 -9.18 14.87
C ALA A 62 -1.45 -8.85 15.79
N GLU A 63 -2.03 -7.65 15.65
CA GLU A 63 -3.29 -7.24 16.27
C GLU A 63 -4.52 -7.57 15.38
N GLY A 64 -4.31 -8.15 14.20
CA GLY A 64 -5.40 -8.42 13.23
C GLY A 64 -5.90 -7.19 12.50
N LYS A 65 -5.13 -6.09 12.49
CA LYS A 65 -5.46 -4.88 11.74
C LYS A 65 -5.27 -5.08 10.25
N VAL A 66 -6.16 -4.48 9.46
CA VAL A 66 -6.15 -4.57 8.00
C VAL A 66 -5.30 -3.45 7.42
N ILE A 67 -4.23 -3.81 6.71
CA ILE A 67 -3.34 -2.87 6.02
C ILE A 67 -3.68 -2.91 4.53
N LEU A 68 -4.12 -1.77 3.98
CA LEU A 68 -4.42 -1.60 2.56
C LEU A 68 -3.18 -1.06 1.84
N PHE A 69 -2.72 -1.79 0.83
CA PHE A 69 -1.62 -1.37 -0.04
C PHE A 69 -2.14 -0.50 -1.16
N ILE A 70 -1.61 0.72 -1.32
CA ILE A 70 -2.08 1.65 -2.35
C ILE A 70 -0.95 2.23 -3.17
N THR A 71 -1.16 2.34 -4.49
CA THR A 71 -0.31 3.12 -5.38
C THR A 71 -1.04 3.46 -6.66
N THR A 72 -0.86 4.67 -7.17
CA THR A 72 -1.28 5.05 -8.54
C THR A 72 -0.09 5.20 -9.48
N LYS A 73 1.14 4.97 -8.95
CA LYS A 73 2.38 5.11 -9.70
C LYS A 73 2.55 3.91 -10.66
N PRO A 74 2.62 4.12 -11.99
CA PRO A 74 2.66 3.01 -12.96
C PRO A 74 3.78 2.00 -12.69
N GLN A 75 4.97 2.48 -12.32
CA GLN A 75 6.14 1.64 -12.04
C GLN A 75 5.95 0.72 -10.82
N ALA A 76 5.10 1.11 -9.88
CA ALA A 76 4.87 0.40 -8.62
C ALA A 76 3.67 -0.56 -8.67
N ARG A 77 2.77 -0.46 -9.67
CA ARG A 77 1.48 -1.18 -9.70
C ARG A 77 1.62 -2.69 -9.53
N GLU A 78 2.37 -3.33 -10.43
CA GLU A 78 2.52 -4.80 -10.36
C GLU A 78 3.29 -5.23 -9.11
N ILE A 79 4.33 -4.48 -8.72
CA ILE A 79 5.11 -4.78 -7.51
C ILE A 79 4.22 -4.76 -6.27
N VAL A 80 3.38 -3.73 -6.12
CA VAL A 80 2.48 -3.58 -4.98
C VAL A 80 1.38 -4.64 -4.99
N LYS A 81 0.82 -4.94 -6.17
CA LYS A 81 -0.19 -5.99 -6.34
C LYS A 81 0.35 -7.37 -5.96
N GLU A 82 1.52 -7.77 -6.50
CA GLU A 82 2.16 -9.04 -6.18
C GLU A 82 2.48 -9.16 -4.68
N ALA A 83 3.05 -8.11 -4.09
CA ALA A 83 3.38 -8.08 -2.68
C ALA A 83 2.13 -8.18 -1.79
N ALA A 84 1.08 -7.43 -2.09
CA ALA A 84 -0.18 -7.47 -1.34
C ALA A 84 -0.85 -8.86 -1.43
N LEU A 85 -0.90 -9.46 -2.62
CA LEU A 85 -1.39 -10.82 -2.81
C LEU A 85 -0.56 -11.83 -2.02
N SER A 86 0.76 -11.66 -1.99
CA SER A 86 1.67 -12.55 -1.28
C SER A 86 1.44 -12.59 0.23
N CYS A 87 0.93 -11.51 0.83
CA CYS A 87 0.61 -11.39 2.26
C CYS A 87 -0.90 -11.36 2.54
N ASP A 88 -1.74 -11.74 1.56
CA ASP A 88 -3.22 -11.73 1.62
C ASP A 88 -3.79 -10.39 2.13
N SER A 89 -3.22 -9.28 1.69
CA SER A 89 -3.66 -7.93 2.04
C SER A 89 -4.48 -7.31 0.90
N PRO A 90 -5.46 -6.45 1.19
CA PRO A 90 -6.16 -5.71 0.16
C PRO A 90 -5.22 -4.71 -0.53
N TYR A 91 -5.50 -4.41 -1.80
CA TYR A 91 -4.72 -3.45 -2.58
C TYR A 91 -5.56 -2.60 -3.51
N LEU A 92 -5.03 -1.41 -3.85
CA LEU A 92 -5.58 -0.49 -4.84
C LEU A 92 -4.44 0.11 -5.66
N VAL A 93 -4.32 -0.26 -6.93
CA VAL A 93 -3.11 0.04 -7.73
C VAL A 93 -3.35 0.89 -8.98
N ASP A 94 -4.58 1.15 -9.37
CA ASP A 94 -4.88 1.93 -10.58
C ASP A 94 -5.25 3.36 -10.27
N ARG A 95 -6.27 3.56 -9.46
CA ARG A 95 -6.81 4.87 -9.11
C ARG A 95 -7.34 4.87 -7.69
N TRP A 96 -7.01 5.91 -6.93
CA TRP A 96 -7.68 6.14 -5.64
C TRP A 96 -9.16 6.48 -5.87
N LEU A 97 -10.03 5.78 -5.18
CA LEU A 97 -11.46 6.08 -5.20
C LEU A 97 -11.73 7.19 -4.18
N GLY A 98 -12.12 8.37 -4.65
CA GLY A 98 -12.53 9.45 -3.74
C GLY A 98 -13.64 8.99 -2.81
N GLY A 99 -13.50 9.26 -1.51
CA GLY A 99 -14.41 8.75 -0.50
C GLY A 99 -14.10 7.32 -0.02
N MET A 100 -12.97 6.73 -0.43
CA MET A 100 -12.58 5.38 -0.02
C MET A 100 -12.57 5.18 1.50
N LEU A 101 -12.19 6.20 2.25
CA LEU A 101 -12.22 6.20 3.70
C LEU A 101 -13.36 7.06 4.25
N THR A 102 -13.54 8.26 3.70
CA THR A 102 -14.54 9.23 4.21
C THR A 102 -15.98 8.85 3.87
N ASN A 103 -16.22 7.97 2.91
CA ASN A 103 -17.54 7.45 2.52
C ASN A 103 -17.49 5.94 2.29
N PHE A 104 -16.92 5.21 3.26
CA PHE A 104 -16.66 3.78 3.13
C PHE A 104 -17.93 2.94 2.93
N ASP A 105 -19.08 3.38 3.44
CA ASP A 105 -20.34 2.65 3.25
C ASP A 105 -20.75 2.55 1.78
N GLU A 106 -20.54 3.60 0.97
CA GLU A 106 -20.79 3.54 -0.47
C GLU A 106 -19.77 2.63 -1.18
N ILE A 107 -18.51 2.69 -0.79
CA ILE A 107 -17.47 1.77 -1.30
C ILE A 107 -17.84 0.32 -0.99
N LYS A 108 -18.32 0.03 0.21
CA LYS A 108 -18.78 -1.30 0.61
C LYS A 108 -19.94 -1.81 -0.25
N LYS A 109 -20.90 -0.93 -0.60
CA LYS A 109 -21.98 -1.26 -1.54
C LYS A 109 -21.44 -1.60 -2.93
N MET A 110 -20.46 -0.84 -3.42
CA MET A 110 -19.82 -1.10 -4.71
C MET A 110 -19.06 -2.45 -4.69
N ILE A 111 -18.31 -2.74 -3.62
CA ILE A 111 -17.61 -4.02 -3.46
C ILE A 111 -18.61 -5.17 -3.43
N LYS A 112 -19.72 -5.04 -2.70
CA LYS A 112 -20.77 -6.04 -2.66
C LYS A 112 -21.35 -6.26 -4.05
N LYS A 113 -21.75 -5.21 -4.77
CA LYS A 113 -22.29 -5.31 -6.13
C LYS A 113 -21.30 -6.03 -7.06
N TYR A 114 -20.02 -5.71 -6.99
CA TYR A 114 -18.98 -6.36 -7.77
C TYR A 114 -18.88 -7.86 -7.48
N ASN A 115 -18.89 -8.24 -6.19
CA ASN A 115 -18.83 -9.65 -5.78
C ASN A 115 -20.08 -10.41 -6.21
N ASP A 116 -21.28 -9.83 -6.02
CA ASP A 116 -22.56 -10.43 -6.43
C ASP A 116 -22.61 -10.68 -7.95
N LEU A 117 -22.12 -9.71 -8.75
CA LEU A 117 -22.05 -9.87 -10.22
C LEU A 117 -21.06 -10.97 -10.64
N LYS A 118 -19.89 -11.05 -9.98
CA LYS A 118 -18.93 -12.12 -10.22
C LYS A 118 -19.46 -13.51 -9.86
N GLU A 119 -20.16 -13.61 -8.74
CA GLU A 119 -20.79 -14.86 -8.31
C GLU A 119 -21.87 -15.30 -9.29
N LYS A 120 -22.74 -14.39 -9.74
CA LYS A 120 -23.75 -14.66 -10.78
C LYS A 120 -23.14 -15.06 -12.11
N GLN A 121 -22.01 -14.47 -12.48
CA GLN A 121 -21.27 -14.88 -13.68
C GLN A 121 -20.71 -16.29 -13.54
N ALA A 122 -20.11 -16.61 -12.39
CA ALA A 122 -19.52 -17.93 -12.14
C ALA A 122 -20.57 -19.05 -12.01
N SER A 123 -21.76 -18.73 -11.48
CA SER A 123 -22.87 -19.69 -11.35
C SER A 123 -23.68 -19.91 -12.64
N GLY A 124 -23.39 -19.14 -13.72
CA GLY A 124 -24.17 -19.18 -14.94
C GLY A 124 -25.53 -18.47 -14.87
N GLU A 125 -25.85 -17.83 -13.74
CA GLU A 125 -27.13 -17.14 -13.54
C GLU A 125 -27.36 -16.04 -14.58
N LEU A 126 -26.27 -15.45 -15.12
CA LEU A 126 -26.37 -14.42 -16.16
C LEU A 126 -26.76 -14.96 -17.54
N GLU A 127 -26.72 -16.25 -17.78
CA GLU A 127 -27.10 -16.88 -19.09
C GLU A 127 -28.60 -16.76 -19.39
N ARG A 128 -29.43 -16.52 -18.38
CA ARG A 128 -30.88 -16.29 -18.54
C ARG A 128 -31.23 -14.92 -19.13
N TYR A 129 -30.29 -14.00 -19.19
CA TYR A 129 -30.47 -12.66 -19.77
C TYR A 129 -30.19 -12.67 -21.27
N THR A 130 -30.65 -11.64 -21.97
CA THR A 130 -30.38 -11.47 -23.39
C THR A 130 -28.89 -11.30 -23.67
N LYS A 131 -28.42 -11.68 -24.88
CA LYS A 131 -27.01 -11.55 -25.28
C LYS A 131 -26.44 -10.13 -25.09
N LYS A 132 -27.29 -9.11 -25.28
CA LYS A 132 -26.91 -7.69 -25.05
C LYS A 132 -26.65 -7.43 -23.56
N GLU A 133 -27.57 -7.83 -22.69
CA GLU A 133 -27.44 -7.67 -21.24
C GLU A 133 -26.23 -8.44 -20.70
N GLN A 134 -25.99 -9.67 -21.18
CA GLN A 134 -24.79 -10.44 -20.81
C GLN A 134 -23.51 -9.68 -21.17
N SER A 135 -23.46 -9.07 -22.39
CA SER A 135 -22.31 -8.23 -22.78
C SER A 135 -22.17 -7.00 -21.90
N ASP A 136 -23.26 -6.37 -21.48
CA ASP A 136 -23.25 -5.18 -20.64
C ASP A 136 -22.78 -5.54 -19.20
N PHE A 137 -23.24 -6.66 -18.64
CA PHE A 137 -22.73 -7.19 -17.36
C PHE A 137 -21.25 -7.54 -17.43
N ALA A 138 -20.79 -8.17 -18.50
CA ALA A 138 -19.37 -8.49 -18.66
C ALA A 138 -18.50 -7.23 -18.67
N LYS A 139 -18.91 -6.18 -19.39
CA LYS A 139 -18.23 -4.89 -19.40
C LYS A 139 -18.26 -4.20 -18.05
N GLU A 140 -19.38 -4.29 -17.33
CA GLU A 140 -19.51 -3.73 -15.99
C GLU A 140 -18.56 -4.43 -15.01
N ILE A 141 -18.50 -5.76 -15.01
CA ILE A 141 -17.59 -6.56 -14.18
C ILE A 141 -16.12 -6.20 -14.48
N GLU A 142 -15.77 -6.13 -15.77
CA GLU A 142 -14.42 -5.75 -16.20
C GLU A 142 -14.05 -4.34 -15.71
N SER A 143 -14.90 -3.36 -15.96
CA SER A 143 -14.71 -1.97 -15.53
C SER A 143 -14.58 -1.84 -14.02
N MET A 144 -15.45 -2.50 -13.25
CA MET A 144 -15.38 -2.51 -11.78
C MET A 144 -14.15 -3.26 -11.29
N GLY A 145 -13.75 -4.31 -11.99
CA GLY A 145 -12.60 -5.14 -11.65
C GLY A 145 -11.28 -4.38 -11.64
N LEU A 146 -11.12 -3.37 -12.50
CA LEU A 146 -9.91 -2.55 -12.58
C LEU A 146 -9.55 -1.92 -11.22
N TYR A 147 -10.54 -1.54 -10.41
CA TYR A 147 -10.30 -0.85 -9.14
C TYR A 147 -10.88 -1.55 -7.91
N LEU A 148 -11.83 -2.51 -8.06
CA LEU A 148 -12.41 -3.21 -6.91
C LEU A 148 -11.85 -4.62 -6.71
N ALA A 149 -11.15 -5.21 -7.69
CA ALA A 149 -10.66 -6.58 -7.57
C ALA A 149 -9.77 -6.79 -6.34
N GLY A 150 -8.87 -5.85 -6.07
CA GLY A 150 -8.00 -5.89 -4.88
C GLY A 150 -8.71 -5.60 -3.55
N LEU A 151 -9.94 -5.06 -3.61
CA LEU A 151 -10.77 -4.73 -2.45
C LEU A 151 -11.86 -5.78 -2.19
N ALA A 152 -12.01 -6.79 -3.05
CA ALA A 152 -13.12 -7.75 -3.01
C ALA A 152 -13.31 -8.45 -1.64
N LYS A 153 -12.23 -8.67 -0.92
CA LYS A 153 -12.23 -9.28 0.43
C LYS A 153 -12.40 -8.27 1.57
N LEU A 154 -12.44 -6.96 1.29
CA LEU A 154 -12.46 -5.92 2.31
C LEU A 154 -13.87 -5.79 2.91
N LYS A 155 -14.03 -6.20 4.17
CA LYS A 155 -15.32 -6.18 4.90
C LYS A 155 -15.52 -4.95 5.77
N LYS A 156 -14.43 -4.34 6.24
CA LYS A 156 -14.39 -3.16 7.10
C LYS A 156 -13.41 -2.13 6.54
N MET A 157 -13.54 -0.88 6.97
CA MET A 157 -12.57 0.16 6.67
C MET A 157 -11.16 -0.32 7.08
N PRO A 158 -10.11 -0.10 6.25
CA PRO A 158 -8.76 -0.48 6.61
C PRO A 158 -8.28 0.31 7.82
N ASP A 159 -7.53 -0.33 8.69
CA ASP A 159 -6.97 0.27 9.90
C ASP A 159 -5.68 1.05 9.60
N ALA A 160 -4.98 0.67 8.52
CA ALA A 160 -3.77 1.36 8.05
C ALA A 160 -3.67 1.34 6.52
N LEU A 161 -2.96 2.33 5.97
CA LEU A 161 -2.57 2.41 4.57
C LEU A 161 -1.05 2.23 4.44
N PHE A 162 -0.60 1.43 3.47
CA PHE A 162 0.79 1.43 3.03
C PHE A 162 0.91 2.12 1.67
N ILE A 163 1.75 3.16 1.60
CA ILE A 163 1.91 4.07 0.46
C ILE A 163 3.37 4.12 0.03
N PRO A 164 3.79 3.43 -1.05
CA PRO A 164 5.18 3.42 -1.52
C PRO A 164 5.64 4.72 -2.19
N ALA A 165 4.75 5.69 -2.39
CA ALA A 165 5.06 7.01 -2.96
C ALA A 165 4.18 8.09 -2.31
N LEU A 166 4.55 8.55 -1.11
CA LEU A 166 3.71 9.40 -0.26
C LEU A 166 3.28 10.71 -0.95
N GLN A 167 4.18 11.33 -1.71
CA GLN A 167 3.90 12.60 -2.37
C GLN A 167 2.88 12.47 -3.52
N ARG A 168 2.77 11.29 -4.13
CA ARG A 168 1.84 11.06 -5.23
C ARG A 168 0.40 10.88 -4.76
N GLU A 169 0.22 10.19 -3.63
CA GLU A 169 -1.10 9.77 -3.14
C GLU A 169 -1.74 10.80 -2.19
N LYS A 170 -1.69 12.09 -2.56
CA LYS A 170 -2.14 13.21 -1.71
C LYS A 170 -3.58 13.07 -1.22
N THR A 171 -4.49 12.61 -2.09
CA THR A 171 -5.91 12.45 -1.74
C THR A 171 -6.11 11.36 -0.69
N ALA A 172 -5.43 10.21 -0.87
CA ALA A 172 -5.47 9.12 0.10
C ALA A 172 -4.94 9.54 1.47
N VAL A 173 -3.81 10.29 1.47
CA VAL A 173 -3.21 10.84 2.69
C VAL A 173 -4.15 11.81 3.41
N VAL A 174 -4.84 12.69 2.68
CA VAL A 174 -5.79 13.64 3.27
C VAL A 174 -6.99 12.91 3.88
N GLU A 175 -7.56 11.92 3.18
CA GLU A 175 -8.68 11.12 3.70
C GLU A 175 -8.26 10.29 4.92
N ALA A 176 -7.08 9.66 4.89
CA ALA A 176 -6.56 8.86 6.00
C ALA A 176 -6.36 9.71 7.26
N ASN A 177 -5.73 10.88 7.13
CA ASN A 177 -5.57 11.81 8.25
C ASN A 177 -6.92 12.29 8.81
N LYS A 178 -7.93 12.54 7.93
CA LYS A 178 -9.27 12.93 8.36
C LYS A 178 -9.99 11.83 9.14
N MET A 179 -9.73 10.57 8.79
CA MET A 179 -10.38 9.40 9.40
C MET A 179 -9.54 8.75 10.50
N ASN A 180 -8.39 9.33 10.86
CA ASN A 180 -7.42 8.77 11.80
C ASN A 180 -6.97 7.33 11.43
N VAL A 181 -6.82 7.07 10.13
CA VAL A 181 -6.26 5.81 9.61
C VAL A 181 -4.75 5.95 9.57
N ILE A 182 -4.04 4.96 10.13
CA ILE A 182 -2.58 4.96 10.23
C ILE A 182 -1.96 4.97 8.83
N ILE A 183 -1.00 5.87 8.60
CA ILE A 183 -0.28 5.99 7.33
C ILE A 183 1.14 5.47 7.50
N ILE A 184 1.48 4.46 6.69
CA ILE A 184 2.82 3.92 6.54
C ILE A 184 3.29 4.30 5.14
N GLY A 185 4.34 5.11 5.01
CA GLY A 185 4.73 5.65 3.71
C GLY A 185 6.21 5.55 3.40
N VAL A 186 6.55 5.44 2.11
CA VAL A 186 7.89 5.76 1.62
C VAL A 186 7.92 7.24 1.27
N ALA A 187 8.84 7.97 1.87
CA ALA A 187 9.02 9.41 1.71
C ALA A 187 10.33 9.70 0.97
N ASP A 188 10.24 10.11 -0.28
CA ASP A 188 11.38 10.68 -1.01
C ASP A 188 11.62 12.13 -0.57
N THR A 189 12.71 12.74 -1.00
CA THR A 189 13.14 14.09 -0.61
C THR A 189 12.13 15.19 -0.94
N ASN A 190 11.14 14.95 -1.81
CA ASN A 190 10.05 15.88 -2.16
C ASN A 190 8.79 15.71 -1.31
N ALA A 191 8.73 14.69 -0.46
CA ALA A 191 7.56 14.39 0.36
C ALA A 191 7.61 15.11 1.71
N ASN A 192 6.43 15.36 2.30
CA ASN A 192 6.33 15.79 3.70
C ASN A 192 6.20 14.55 4.59
N PRO A 193 7.23 14.18 5.37
CA PRO A 193 7.20 13.00 6.23
C PRO A 193 6.19 13.08 7.37
N ASP A 194 5.86 14.27 7.86
CA ASP A 194 4.90 14.47 8.97
C ASP A 194 3.46 14.09 8.61
N LYS A 195 3.20 13.77 7.34
CA LYS A 195 1.89 13.30 6.91
C LYS A 195 1.68 11.82 7.12
N ALA A 196 2.73 11.09 7.47
CA ALA A 196 2.69 9.66 7.76
C ALA A 196 3.05 9.42 9.22
N ASP A 197 2.36 8.47 9.86
CA ASP A 197 2.65 8.05 11.23
C ASP A 197 3.98 7.29 11.29
N TYR A 198 4.23 6.48 10.25
CA TYR A 198 5.48 5.76 10.03
C TYR A 198 5.96 6.01 8.61
N PHE A 199 7.23 6.37 8.44
CA PHE A 199 7.77 6.57 7.11
C PHE A 199 9.18 6.04 6.97
N ILE A 200 9.52 5.70 5.73
CA ILE A 200 10.84 5.20 5.33
C ILE A 200 11.42 6.22 4.35
N PRO A 201 12.51 6.92 4.71
CA PRO A 201 13.22 7.79 3.76
C PRO A 201 13.84 6.92 2.66
N ALA A 202 13.34 6.98 1.43
CA ALA A 202 13.83 6.18 0.32
C ALA A 202 13.36 6.71 -1.02
N ASN A 203 14.08 6.35 -2.07
CA ASN A 203 13.71 6.64 -3.46
C ASN A 203 12.39 5.97 -3.84
N ASP A 204 11.42 6.76 -4.28
CA ASP A 204 10.11 6.29 -4.72
C ASP A 204 9.98 6.17 -6.25
N ASP A 205 11.05 6.41 -7.03
CA ASP A 205 11.07 6.34 -8.50
C ASP A 205 11.75 5.07 -9.02
N ALA A 206 12.87 4.65 -8.42
CA ALA A 206 13.61 3.48 -8.88
C ALA A 206 12.86 2.18 -8.59
N ILE A 207 12.64 1.36 -9.63
CA ILE A 207 11.90 0.08 -9.54
C ILE A 207 12.49 -0.85 -8.46
N ASN A 208 13.82 -0.97 -8.39
CA ASN A 208 14.48 -1.83 -7.41
C ASN A 208 14.31 -1.31 -5.97
N SER A 209 14.34 0.02 -5.77
CA SER A 209 14.07 0.64 -4.46
C SER A 209 12.63 0.38 -4.02
N ILE A 210 11.67 0.64 -4.90
CA ILE A 210 10.25 0.39 -4.64
C ILE A 210 10.04 -1.10 -4.31
N LYS A 211 10.57 -2.00 -5.12
CA LYS A 211 10.46 -3.45 -4.92
C LYS A 211 11.04 -3.90 -3.58
N MET A 212 12.21 -3.36 -3.19
CA MET A 212 12.82 -3.65 -1.90
C MET A 212 11.90 -3.22 -0.74
N MET A 213 11.45 -1.96 -0.72
CA MET A 213 10.61 -1.43 0.37
C MET A 213 9.27 -2.13 0.46
N VAL A 214 8.60 -2.33 -0.68
CA VAL A 214 7.28 -2.99 -0.73
C VAL A 214 7.38 -4.44 -0.24
N ASN A 215 8.40 -5.20 -0.65
CA ASN A 215 8.57 -6.59 -0.23
C ASN A 215 8.87 -6.70 1.27
N LEU A 216 9.71 -5.82 1.82
CA LEU A 216 10.01 -5.82 3.25
C LEU A 216 8.76 -5.55 4.09
N VAL A 217 7.91 -4.61 3.66
CA VAL A 217 6.63 -4.36 4.32
C VAL A 217 5.69 -5.56 4.20
N ALA A 218 5.61 -6.19 3.03
CA ALA A 218 4.79 -7.40 2.85
C ALA A 218 5.28 -8.57 3.72
N GLU A 219 6.60 -8.74 3.88
CA GLU A 219 7.17 -9.74 4.81
C GLU A 219 6.80 -9.44 6.26
N ALA A 220 6.88 -8.16 6.68
CA ALA A 220 6.46 -7.75 8.02
C ALA A 220 4.97 -8.07 8.29
N VAL A 221 4.10 -7.81 7.30
CA VAL A 221 2.67 -8.17 7.39
C VAL A 221 2.48 -9.68 7.52
N LYS A 222 3.21 -10.50 6.74
CA LYS A 222 3.15 -11.97 6.83
C LYS A 222 3.55 -12.47 8.21
N GLU A 223 4.67 -11.97 8.74
CA GLU A 223 5.12 -12.35 10.08
C GLU A 223 4.10 -11.98 11.15
N GLY A 224 3.54 -10.76 11.10
CA GLY A 224 2.51 -10.32 12.03
C GLY A 224 1.23 -11.15 11.95
N LYS A 225 0.73 -11.45 10.73
CA LYS A 225 -0.44 -12.32 10.54
C LYS A 225 -0.21 -13.74 11.10
N ALA A 226 0.99 -14.31 10.87
CA ALA A 226 1.33 -15.62 11.43
C ALA A 226 1.34 -15.62 12.96
N GLU A 227 1.75 -14.52 13.59
CA GLU A 227 1.67 -14.36 15.06
C GLU A 227 0.22 -14.24 15.54
N PHE A 228 -0.62 -13.47 14.81
CA PHE A 228 -2.04 -13.35 15.10
C PHE A 228 -2.77 -14.70 15.05
N GLU A 229 -2.53 -15.50 14.01
CA GLU A 229 -3.12 -16.83 13.86
C GLU A 229 -2.70 -17.79 15.01
N LYS A 230 -1.44 -17.72 15.42
CA LYS A 230 -0.96 -18.52 16.56
C LYS A 230 -1.67 -18.15 17.85
N LYS A 231 -1.80 -16.85 18.14
CA LYS A 231 -2.51 -16.33 19.32
C LYS A 231 -3.99 -16.74 19.31
N SER A 232 -4.67 -16.59 18.17
CA SER A 232 -6.08 -16.95 18.00
C SER A 232 -6.34 -18.45 18.20
N LYS A 233 -5.41 -19.32 17.76
CA LYS A 233 -5.51 -20.78 17.96
C LYS A 233 -5.29 -21.21 19.43
N VAL A 234 -4.57 -20.43 20.22
CA VAL A 234 -4.37 -20.69 21.65
C VAL A 234 -5.62 -20.31 22.44
N ILE A 235 -6.19 -19.12 22.14
CA ILE A 235 -7.41 -18.61 22.84
C ILE A 235 -8.67 -19.45 22.50
N GLY A 236 -8.75 -20.03 21.31
CA GLY A 236 -9.90 -20.88 20.92
C GLY A 236 -9.83 -22.33 21.40
N LYS A 237 -8.82 -22.68 22.23
CA LYS A 237 -8.67 -24.00 22.84
C LYS A 237 -8.94 -23.99 24.36
N GLU A 238 -9.21 -22.85 24.94
CA GLU A 238 -9.75 -22.66 26.29
C GLU A 238 -11.28 -22.46 26.22
#